data_e430da4d8d5a5ff3a2861977681df92f
#
_entry.id   e430da4d8d5a5ff3a2861977681df92f
#
_cell.length_a   1.000
_cell.length_b   1.000
_cell.length_c   1.000
_cell.angle_alpha   90.00
_cell.angle_beta   90.00
_cell.angle_gamma   90.00
#
_symmetry.space_group_name_H-M   'P 1'
#
loop_
_entity.id
_entity.type
_entity.pdbx_description
1 polymer ?
#
loop_
_entity_poly.entity_id
_entity_poly.type
_entity_poly.pdbx_seq_one_letter_code
_entity_poly.pdbx_strand_id
1 'polypeptide(L)'
;MIEFDTIYALLQNNLTESGFEVYPFLISWYNSIVDPLFRLSTYDDDTVAFLVVSTPSMFEKTFLPYALDSSKDLSRDPIDCCVKEKIQSVIENIPDCDIDVMFDYELWPTRRPKIVMQTVSHVAGAARFYSRQQLANDPFPKDRNMMGICLHPKYGGWFALRSVLVFKTLKYPLLPRISPIDVLNGDESLVVDVLKRFNDCWEDNSYRNVIPATETYSSLQQSYFQTKPKDRLVWLENLRQTYKEKH
;
A
#
# COMPACT_ATOMS: atom_id res chain seq x y z
N MET A 1 3.07 26.31 13.55
CA MET A 1 2.86 25.39 12.41
C MET A 1 3.94 24.34 12.52
N ILE A 2 3.56 23.05 12.57
CA ILE A 2 4.55 21.96 12.67
C ILE A 2 5.24 21.84 11.32
N GLU A 3 6.57 21.71 11.32
CA GLU A 3 7.37 21.62 10.10
C GLU A 3 7.34 20.20 9.50
N PHE A 4 7.54 20.12 8.19
CA PHE A 4 7.55 18.85 7.43
C PHE A 4 8.45 17.79 8.06
N ASP A 5 9.69 18.14 8.40
CA ASP A 5 10.66 17.19 8.96
C ASP A 5 10.19 16.58 10.28
N THR A 6 9.54 17.39 11.12
CA THR A 6 8.96 16.91 12.38
C THR A 6 7.83 15.92 12.15
N ILE A 7 6.90 16.22 11.24
CA ILE A 7 5.80 15.32 10.90
C ILE A 7 6.33 14.03 10.28
N TYR A 8 7.25 14.14 9.33
CA TYR A 8 7.83 12.99 8.67
C TYR A 8 8.57 12.06 9.65
N ALA A 9 9.38 12.64 10.55
CA ALA A 9 10.06 11.86 11.60
C ALA A 9 9.06 11.17 12.55
N LEU A 10 7.98 11.86 12.96
CA LEU A 10 6.93 11.26 13.80
C LEU A 10 6.26 10.07 13.09
N LEU A 11 5.89 10.22 11.82
CA LEU A 11 5.29 9.15 11.06
C LEU A 11 6.25 7.96 10.90
N GLN A 12 7.53 8.23 10.55
CA GLN A 12 8.53 7.18 10.41
C GLN A 12 8.75 6.44 11.73
N ASN A 13 8.97 7.14 12.83
CA ASN A 13 9.26 6.52 14.13
C ASN A 13 8.10 5.63 14.62
N ASN A 14 6.83 6.07 14.42
CA ASN A 14 5.67 5.33 14.91
C ASN A 14 5.22 4.19 13.99
N LEU A 15 5.56 4.24 12.69
CA LEU A 15 5.10 3.29 11.70
C LEU A 15 6.15 2.24 11.33
N THR A 16 7.45 2.59 11.29
CA THR A 16 8.51 1.67 10.84
C THR A 16 8.65 0.46 11.76
N GLU A 17 8.61 0.66 13.07
CA GLU A 17 8.68 -0.45 14.04
C GLU A 17 7.50 -1.41 13.93
N SER A 18 6.37 -0.90 13.43
CA SER A 18 5.12 -1.65 13.21
C SER A 18 5.06 -2.31 11.83
N GLY A 19 6.12 -2.23 11.02
CA GLY A 19 6.20 -2.85 9.71
C GLY A 19 5.53 -2.05 8.59
N PHE A 20 5.49 -0.72 8.73
CA PHE A 20 5.05 0.18 7.67
C PHE A 20 6.19 1.10 7.23
N GLU A 21 6.11 1.57 6.00
CA GLU A 21 6.94 2.64 5.47
C GLU A 21 6.07 3.78 4.98
N VAL A 22 6.60 5.01 5.04
CA VAL A 22 5.90 6.22 4.61
C VAL A 22 6.71 6.98 3.57
N TYR A 23 6.02 7.47 2.55
CA TYR A 23 6.62 8.14 1.41
C TYR A 23 5.88 9.44 1.13
N PRO A 24 6.55 10.61 1.29
CA PRO A 24 5.94 11.90 1.05
C PRO A 24 5.77 12.18 -0.45
N PHE A 25 4.72 12.92 -0.79
CA PHE A 25 4.50 13.45 -2.13
C PHE A 25 3.65 14.72 -2.07
N LEU A 26 3.66 15.50 -3.16
CA LEU A 26 2.75 16.64 -3.31
C LEU A 26 1.49 16.24 -4.10
N ILE A 27 0.37 16.83 -3.73
CA ILE A 27 -0.90 16.60 -4.44
C ILE A 27 -0.78 16.92 -5.93
N SER A 28 -0.03 17.97 -6.30
CA SER A 28 0.25 18.30 -7.71
C SER A 28 0.90 17.17 -8.49
N TRP A 29 1.80 16.39 -7.86
CA TRP A 29 2.46 15.27 -8.56
C TRP A 29 1.47 14.17 -8.94
N TYR A 30 0.57 13.84 -8.02
CA TYR A 30 -0.51 12.90 -8.27
C TYR A 30 -1.49 13.42 -9.34
N ASN A 31 -1.96 14.67 -9.16
CA ASN A 31 -2.92 15.30 -10.07
C ASN A 31 -2.40 15.48 -11.50
N SER A 32 -1.07 15.57 -11.68
CA SER A 32 -0.44 15.71 -12.99
C SER A 32 -0.45 14.43 -13.84
N ILE A 33 -0.60 13.26 -13.21
CA ILE A 33 -0.51 11.95 -13.88
C ILE A 33 -1.83 11.21 -13.93
N VAL A 34 -2.64 11.33 -12.86
CA VAL A 34 -3.90 10.60 -12.75
C VAL A 34 -4.94 11.13 -13.73
N ASP A 35 -5.85 10.24 -14.17
CA ASP A 35 -7.01 10.67 -14.96
C ASP A 35 -7.77 11.78 -14.21
N PRO A 36 -8.24 12.84 -14.91
CA PRO A 36 -8.96 13.97 -14.31
C PRO A 36 -10.11 13.58 -13.37
N LEU A 37 -10.75 12.44 -13.61
CA LEU A 37 -11.84 11.92 -12.78
C LEU A 37 -11.41 11.50 -11.36
N PHE A 38 -10.11 11.29 -11.14
CA PHE A 38 -9.54 10.87 -9.85
C PHE A 38 -8.67 11.94 -9.20
N ARG A 39 -8.65 13.15 -9.74
CA ARG A 39 -7.88 14.26 -9.15
C ARG A 39 -8.41 14.64 -7.78
N LEU A 40 -7.50 15.00 -6.91
CA LEU A 40 -7.77 15.50 -5.57
C LEU A 40 -7.87 17.03 -5.60
N SER A 41 -8.88 17.55 -6.31
CA SER A 41 -9.04 19.00 -6.60
C SER A 41 -9.46 19.82 -5.37
N THR A 42 -9.78 19.21 -4.26
CA THR A 42 -10.13 19.89 -3.01
C THR A 42 -8.92 20.35 -2.19
N TYR A 43 -7.71 19.91 -2.59
CA TYR A 43 -6.47 20.28 -1.94
C TYR A 43 -5.60 21.13 -2.86
N ASP A 44 -4.80 22.02 -2.27
CA ASP A 44 -3.86 22.83 -3.04
C ASP A 44 -2.71 21.97 -3.59
N ASP A 45 -2.10 22.42 -4.66
CA ASP A 45 -1.05 21.69 -5.39
C ASP A 45 0.21 21.42 -4.55
N ASP A 46 0.54 22.31 -3.64
CA ASP A 46 1.68 22.23 -2.73
C ASP A 46 1.39 21.52 -1.40
N THR A 47 0.17 20.99 -1.24
CA THR A 47 -0.21 20.21 -0.07
C THR A 47 0.59 18.92 -0.02
N VAL A 48 1.17 18.64 1.16
CA VAL A 48 1.91 17.40 1.40
C VAL A 48 0.95 16.28 1.78
N ALA A 49 1.17 15.14 1.16
CA ALA A 49 0.54 13.89 1.55
C ALA A 49 1.61 12.79 1.73
N PHE A 50 1.26 11.76 2.49
CA PHE A 50 2.13 10.61 2.74
C PHE A 50 1.41 9.33 2.32
N LEU A 51 2.04 8.56 1.45
CA LEU A 51 1.65 7.18 1.20
C LEU A 51 2.13 6.30 2.37
N VAL A 52 1.27 5.45 2.88
CA VAL A 52 1.61 4.39 3.83
C VAL A 52 1.55 3.06 3.12
N VAL A 53 2.65 2.30 3.19
CA VAL A 53 2.74 0.93 2.69
C VAL A 53 3.00 -0.04 3.83
N SER A 54 2.43 -1.24 3.77
CA SER A 54 2.81 -2.32 4.68
C SER A 54 3.94 -3.15 4.04
N THR A 55 5.02 -3.33 4.80
CA THR A 55 6.13 -4.21 4.46
C THR A 55 5.78 -5.68 4.80
N PRO A 56 6.56 -6.66 4.38
CA PRO A 56 6.34 -8.04 4.79
C PRO A 56 6.23 -8.21 6.32
N SER A 57 7.04 -7.48 7.09
CA SER A 57 7.09 -7.61 8.55
C SER A 57 5.86 -7.06 9.29
N MET A 58 4.96 -6.31 8.63
CA MET A 58 3.74 -5.78 9.26
C MET A 58 2.84 -6.89 9.81
N PHE A 59 2.79 -8.03 9.13
CA PHE A 59 1.94 -9.12 9.54
C PHE A 59 2.31 -9.63 10.94
N GLU A 60 3.59 -9.91 11.19
CA GLU A 60 4.06 -10.40 12.49
C GLU A 60 4.10 -9.31 13.56
N LYS A 61 4.49 -8.08 13.17
CA LYS A 61 4.69 -7.00 14.13
C LYS A 61 3.39 -6.33 14.59
N THR A 62 2.40 -6.27 13.70
CA THR A 62 1.16 -5.51 13.97
C THR A 62 -0.08 -6.38 13.86
N PHE A 63 -0.25 -7.11 12.76
CA PHE A 63 -1.47 -7.87 12.53
C PHE A 63 -1.59 -9.08 13.44
N LEU A 64 -0.53 -9.86 13.61
CA LEU A 64 -0.55 -11.07 14.46
C LEU A 64 -0.90 -10.74 15.92
N PRO A 65 -0.27 -9.76 16.59
CA PRO A 65 -0.70 -9.33 17.92
C PRO A 65 -2.16 -8.88 17.98
N TYR A 66 -2.60 -8.10 16.98
CA TYR A 66 -4.00 -7.68 16.85
C TYR A 66 -4.95 -8.86 16.72
N ALA A 67 -4.61 -9.81 15.86
CA ALA A 67 -5.42 -11.00 15.62
C ALA A 67 -5.47 -11.94 16.83
N LEU A 68 -4.42 -11.99 17.67
CA LEU A 68 -4.37 -12.79 18.88
C LEU A 68 -5.08 -12.14 20.09
N ASP A 69 -5.30 -10.83 20.05
CA ASP A 69 -6.04 -10.13 21.09
C ASP A 69 -7.52 -10.55 21.07
N SER A 70 -7.98 -11.20 22.15
CA SER A 70 -9.33 -11.70 22.26
C SER A 70 -10.40 -10.60 22.34
N SER A 71 -10.01 -9.36 22.63
CA SER A 71 -10.91 -8.21 22.64
C SER A 71 -11.26 -7.70 21.24
N LYS A 72 -10.51 -8.11 20.21
CA LYS A 72 -10.70 -7.65 18.84
C LYS A 72 -11.76 -8.47 18.10
N ASP A 73 -12.68 -7.74 17.45
CA ASP A 73 -13.66 -8.34 16.52
C ASP A 73 -12.98 -8.63 15.17
N LEU A 74 -12.96 -9.91 14.80
CA LEU A 74 -12.38 -10.38 13.54
C LEU A 74 -13.45 -10.70 12.48
N SER A 75 -14.70 -10.35 12.70
CA SER A 75 -15.83 -10.67 11.80
C SER A 75 -15.82 -9.87 10.49
N ARG A 76 -15.15 -8.72 10.48
CA ARG A 76 -14.93 -7.89 9.28
C ARG A 76 -13.55 -8.20 8.71
N ASP A 77 -13.11 -7.50 7.65
CA ASP A 77 -11.73 -7.67 7.16
C ASP A 77 -10.74 -7.27 8.27
N PRO A 78 -10.12 -8.24 8.97
CA PRO A 78 -9.36 -7.94 10.18
C PRO A 78 -8.03 -7.25 9.88
N ILE A 79 -7.46 -7.43 8.67
CA ILE A 79 -6.24 -6.69 8.26
C ILE A 79 -6.59 -5.21 8.07
N ASP A 80 -7.68 -4.91 7.39
CA ASP A 80 -8.08 -3.52 7.16
C ASP A 80 -8.45 -2.84 8.48
N CYS A 81 -9.14 -3.53 9.39
CA CYS A 81 -9.43 -3.02 10.73
C CYS A 81 -8.14 -2.74 11.52
N CYS A 82 -7.20 -3.68 11.53
CA CYS A 82 -5.91 -3.54 12.20
C CYS A 82 -5.10 -2.35 11.65
N VAL A 83 -4.98 -2.26 10.33
CA VAL A 83 -4.27 -1.14 9.66
C VAL A 83 -4.92 0.19 9.99
N LYS A 84 -6.25 0.25 9.95
CA LYS A 84 -7.01 1.46 10.28
C LYS A 84 -6.76 1.90 11.72
N GLU A 85 -6.89 0.99 12.69
CA GLU A 85 -6.64 1.29 14.10
C GLU A 85 -5.20 1.78 14.31
N LYS A 86 -4.22 1.12 13.70
CA LYS A 86 -2.82 1.54 13.83
C LYS A 86 -2.58 2.94 13.27
N ILE A 87 -3.09 3.23 12.09
CA ILE A 87 -2.93 4.55 11.46
C ILE A 87 -3.64 5.63 12.28
N GLN A 88 -4.87 5.37 12.73
CA GLN A 88 -5.62 6.30 13.58
C GLN A 88 -4.87 6.62 14.87
N SER A 89 -4.38 5.59 15.55
CA SER A 89 -3.57 5.76 16.78
C SER A 89 -2.32 6.63 16.54
N VAL A 90 -1.69 6.54 15.38
CA VAL A 90 -0.53 7.38 15.05
C VAL A 90 -0.95 8.83 14.79
N ILE A 91 -2.03 9.03 14.04
CA ILE A 91 -2.53 10.37 13.69
C ILE A 91 -3.00 11.13 14.93
N GLU A 92 -3.70 10.47 15.85
CA GLU A 92 -4.18 11.06 17.11
C GLU A 92 -3.05 11.62 17.99
N ASN A 93 -1.83 11.12 17.79
CA ASN A 93 -0.63 11.60 18.48
C ASN A 93 0.12 12.72 17.72
N ILE A 94 -0.39 13.17 16.56
CA ILE A 94 0.17 14.30 15.82
C ILE A 94 -0.65 15.55 16.19
N PRO A 95 -0.11 16.48 17.01
CA PRO A 95 -0.85 17.64 17.47
C PRO A 95 -1.09 18.64 16.33
N ASP A 96 -2.16 19.42 16.45
CA ASP A 96 -2.46 20.61 15.64
C ASP A 96 -2.46 20.37 14.11
N CYS A 97 -2.76 19.14 13.65
CA CYS A 97 -2.84 18.80 12.24
C CYS A 97 -4.26 18.37 11.84
N ASP A 98 -4.77 18.95 10.76
CA ASP A 98 -5.99 18.50 10.08
C ASP A 98 -5.58 17.51 8.98
N ILE A 99 -5.90 16.23 9.17
CA ILE A 99 -5.44 15.13 8.35
C ILE A 99 -6.63 14.36 7.79
N ASP A 100 -6.74 14.31 6.47
CA ASP A 100 -7.66 13.39 5.81
C ASP A 100 -6.95 12.07 5.53
N VAL A 101 -7.64 10.96 5.79
CA VAL A 101 -7.13 9.61 5.52
C VAL A 101 -7.97 8.96 4.43
N MET A 102 -7.30 8.43 3.41
CA MET A 102 -7.93 7.64 2.35
C MET A 102 -7.30 6.25 2.34
N PHE A 103 -8.11 5.21 2.60
CA PHE A 103 -7.66 3.82 2.54
C PHE A 103 -7.82 3.24 1.12
N ASP A 104 -7.01 2.24 0.80
CA ASP A 104 -6.97 1.58 -0.51
C ASP A 104 -8.30 0.92 -0.93
N TYR A 105 -9.12 0.53 0.04
CA TYR A 105 -10.44 -0.08 -0.18
C TYR A 105 -11.59 0.95 -0.25
N GLU A 106 -11.34 2.24 0.02
CA GLU A 106 -12.41 3.22 0.07
C GLU A 106 -12.88 3.66 -1.32
N LEU A 107 -14.19 3.64 -1.48
CA LEU A 107 -14.87 4.02 -2.70
C LEU A 107 -15.80 5.21 -2.47
N TRP A 108 -15.98 6.02 -3.50
CA TRP A 108 -17.09 6.97 -3.59
C TRP A 108 -18.42 6.23 -3.78
N PRO A 109 -19.59 6.86 -3.54
CA PRO A 109 -20.91 6.27 -3.84
C PRO A 109 -21.04 5.77 -5.28
N THR A 110 -20.27 6.35 -6.21
CA THR A 110 -20.17 5.94 -7.61
C THR A 110 -19.37 4.65 -7.84
N ARG A 111 -18.90 4.00 -6.79
CA ARG A 111 -17.99 2.83 -6.80
C ARG A 111 -16.61 3.09 -7.40
N ARG A 112 -16.23 4.36 -7.57
CA ARG A 112 -14.86 4.73 -7.95
C ARG A 112 -13.97 4.77 -6.71
N PRO A 113 -12.69 4.35 -6.79
CA PRO A 113 -11.76 4.53 -5.69
C PRO A 113 -11.61 6.01 -5.35
N LYS A 114 -11.48 6.33 -4.07
CA LYS A 114 -11.23 7.70 -3.62
C LYS A 114 -9.88 8.20 -4.11
N ILE A 115 -8.93 7.29 -4.26
CA ILE A 115 -7.57 7.58 -4.72
C ILE A 115 -7.00 6.38 -5.49
N VAL A 116 -6.21 6.63 -6.51
CA VAL A 116 -5.53 5.58 -7.30
C VAL A 116 -4.18 5.28 -6.67
N MET A 117 -4.14 4.28 -5.80
CA MET A 117 -2.97 3.94 -4.97
C MET A 117 -1.72 3.64 -5.78
N GLN A 118 -1.86 2.99 -6.95
CA GLN A 118 -0.73 2.70 -7.85
C GLN A 118 -0.07 3.98 -8.37
N THR A 119 -0.88 4.99 -8.74
CA THR A 119 -0.37 6.30 -9.15
C THR A 119 0.33 6.99 -7.98
N VAL A 120 -0.26 6.95 -6.78
CA VAL A 120 0.39 7.50 -5.57
C VAL A 120 1.72 6.85 -5.32
N SER A 121 1.80 5.51 -5.35
CA SER A 121 3.04 4.77 -5.12
C SER A 121 4.14 5.19 -6.09
N HIS A 122 3.77 5.40 -7.36
CA HIS A 122 4.70 5.84 -8.39
C HIS A 122 5.21 7.27 -8.14
N VAL A 123 4.32 8.21 -7.87
CA VAL A 123 4.72 9.62 -7.72
C VAL A 123 5.44 9.89 -6.40
N ALA A 124 5.14 9.13 -5.36
CA ALA A 124 5.82 9.18 -4.06
C ALA A 124 7.21 8.49 -4.09
N GLY A 125 7.57 7.84 -5.20
CA GLY A 125 8.86 7.14 -5.32
C GLY A 125 8.96 5.83 -4.56
N ALA A 126 7.85 5.32 -4.02
CA ALA A 126 7.83 4.09 -3.21
C ALA A 126 8.03 2.84 -4.06
N ALA A 127 7.24 2.69 -5.11
CA ALA A 127 7.31 1.57 -6.03
C ALA A 127 6.92 2.01 -7.44
N ARG A 128 7.60 1.46 -8.45
CA ARG A 128 7.29 1.77 -9.84
C ARG A 128 6.02 1.05 -10.27
N PHE A 129 5.11 1.79 -10.87
CA PHE A 129 3.90 1.24 -11.48
C PHE A 129 4.21 0.82 -12.92
N TYR A 130 3.93 -0.43 -13.24
CA TYR A 130 4.04 -1.02 -14.57
C TYR A 130 2.66 -1.34 -15.12
N SER A 131 2.42 -0.95 -16.36
CA SER A 131 1.14 -1.17 -17.04
C SER A 131 1.33 -1.38 -18.53
N ARG A 132 0.32 -1.94 -19.20
CA ARG A 132 0.37 -2.19 -20.64
C ARG A 132 0.56 -0.92 -21.49
N GLN A 133 0.15 0.24 -20.96
CA GLN A 133 0.28 1.52 -21.67
C GLN A 133 1.75 1.97 -21.85
N GLN A 134 2.69 1.34 -21.15
CA GLN A 134 4.12 1.63 -21.25
C GLN A 134 4.82 0.75 -22.29
N LEU A 135 4.14 -0.25 -22.85
CA LEU A 135 4.71 -1.17 -23.82
C LEU A 135 4.66 -0.54 -25.22
N ALA A 136 5.80 -0.47 -25.90
CA ALA A 136 5.87 -0.05 -27.29
C ALA A 136 5.18 -1.07 -28.21
N ASN A 137 5.35 -2.37 -27.89
CA ASN A 137 4.71 -3.46 -28.57
C ASN A 137 3.83 -4.24 -27.59
N ASP A 138 2.57 -3.82 -27.41
CA ASP A 138 1.64 -4.49 -26.53
C ASP A 138 1.15 -5.83 -27.11
N PRO A 139 1.51 -6.98 -26.51
CA PRO A 139 1.14 -8.30 -27.01
C PRO A 139 -0.26 -8.77 -26.56
N PHE A 140 -0.93 -8.00 -25.68
CA PHE A 140 -2.20 -8.40 -25.09
C PHE A 140 -3.38 -8.06 -26.01
N PRO A 141 -4.45 -8.88 -26.02
CA PRO A 141 -5.66 -8.55 -26.76
C PRO A 141 -6.20 -7.16 -26.37
N LYS A 142 -6.63 -6.38 -27.34
CA LYS A 142 -7.06 -4.97 -27.13
C LYS A 142 -8.31 -4.86 -26.25
N ASP A 143 -9.18 -5.83 -26.33
CA ASP A 143 -10.42 -5.97 -25.56
C ASP A 143 -10.21 -6.51 -24.14
N ARG A 144 -9.01 -7.03 -23.85
CA ARG A 144 -8.66 -7.53 -22.54
C ARG A 144 -8.31 -6.39 -21.58
N ASN A 145 -9.05 -6.28 -20.48
CA ASN A 145 -8.65 -5.40 -19.38
C ASN A 145 -7.48 -6.03 -18.61
N MET A 146 -6.36 -5.31 -18.56
CA MET A 146 -5.16 -5.73 -17.85
C MET A 146 -4.90 -4.79 -16.68
N MET A 147 -4.84 -5.33 -15.48
CA MET A 147 -4.42 -4.57 -14.30
C MET A 147 -2.91 -4.36 -14.32
N GLY A 148 -2.49 -3.13 -14.04
CA GLY A 148 -1.08 -2.83 -13.80
C GLY A 148 -0.65 -3.23 -12.39
N ILE A 149 0.67 -3.28 -12.18
CA ILE A 149 1.28 -3.70 -10.91
C ILE A 149 2.34 -2.71 -10.45
N CYS A 150 2.46 -2.52 -9.13
CA CYS A 150 3.59 -1.82 -8.52
C CYS A 150 4.64 -2.83 -8.06
N LEU A 151 5.92 -2.56 -8.35
CA LEU A 151 7.05 -3.31 -7.83
C LEU A 151 7.94 -2.39 -7.00
N HIS A 152 8.16 -2.81 -5.75
CA HIS A 152 8.99 -2.10 -4.79
C HIS A 152 10.44 -2.54 -4.92
N PRO A 153 11.45 -1.64 -4.90
CA PRO A 153 12.84 -2.01 -5.13
C PRO A 153 13.40 -3.00 -4.09
N LYS A 154 12.89 -2.96 -2.87
CA LYS A 154 13.32 -3.82 -1.78
C LYS A 154 12.47 -5.09 -1.63
N TYR A 155 11.17 -4.98 -1.88
CA TYR A 155 10.21 -6.05 -1.59
C TYR A 155 9.63 -6.73 -2.82
N GLY A 156 9.97 -6.31 -4.05
CA GLY A 156 9.31 -6.82 -5.25
C GLY A 156 7.81 -6.58 -5.18
N GLY A 157 7.02 -7.64 -5.30
CA GLY A 157 5.58 -7.59 -5.08
C GLY A 157 5.12 -7.95 -3.66
N TRP A 158 6.05 -8.13 -2.70
CA TRP A 158 5.76 -8.57 -1.33
C TRP A 158 5.47 -7.40 -0.38
N PHE A 159 4.62 -6.49 -0.77
CA PHE A 159 4.16 -5.35 0.02
C PHE A 159 2.70 -5.02 -0.32
N ALA A 160 2.07 -4.12 0.43
CA ALA A 160 0.75 -3.63 0.07
C ALA A 160 0.63 -2.12 0.29
N LEU A 161 -0.06 -1.46 -0.62
CA LEU A 161 -0.47 -0.06 -0.50
C LEU A 161 -1.65 0.00 0.47
N ARG A 162 -1.61 0.89 1.47
CA ARG A 162 -2.62 0.87 2.55
C ARG A 162 -3.45 2.14 2.65
N SER A 163 -2.79 3.27 2.67
CA SER A 163 -3.51 4.54 2.79
C SER A 163 -2.69 5.72 2.31
N VAL A 164 -3.39 6.84 2.16
CA VAL A 164 -2.80 8.15 1.97
C VAL A 164 -3.27 9.06 3.08
N LEU A 165 -2.33 9.75 3.72
CA LEU A 165 -2.55 10.76 4.74
C LEU A 165 -2.34 12.13 4.11
N VAL A 166 -3.39 12.94 3.97
CA VAL A 166 -3.30 14.29 3.40
C VAL A 166 -3.29 15.31 4.54
N PHE A 167 -2.19 15.98 4.71
CA PHE A 167 -2.03 17.05 5.72
C PHE A 167 -2.49 18.38 5.13
N LYS A 168 -3.75 18.76 5.34
CA LYS A 168 -4.41 19.87 4.64
C LYS A 168 -3.68 21.21 4.75
N THR A 169 -3.06 21.44 5.90
CA THR A 169 -2.38 22.70 6.19
C THR A 169 -0.86 22.65 6.01
N LEU A 170 -0.29 21.46 5.76
CA LEU A 170 1.14 21.29 5.53
C LEU A 170 1.47 21.57 4.06
N LYS A 171 2.20 22.64 3.83
CA LYS A 171 2.67 23.06 2.53
C LYS A 171 4.19 22.95 2.45
N TYR A 172 4.70 22.30 1.41
CA TYR A 172 6.14 22.21 1.18
C TYR A 172 6.45 22.17 -0.33
N PRO A 173 6.32 23.30 -1.03
CA PRO A 173 6.44 23.35 -2.48
C PRO A 173 7.82 22.91 -3.01
N LEU A 174 8.84 22.94 -2.16
CA LEU A 174 10.21 22.50 -2.47
C LEU A 174 10.51 21.05 -2.06
N LEU A 175 9.49 20.24 -1.78
CA LEU A 175 9.67 18.82 -1.47
C LEU A 175 10.47 18.14 -2.60
N PRO A 176 11.63 17.51 -2.30
CA PRO A 176 12.42 16.82 -3.31
C PRO A 176 11.64 15.63 -3.90
N ARG A 177 11.44 15.63 -5.21
CA ARG A 177 10.76 14.52 -5.89
C ARG A 177 11.73 13.38 -6.13
N ILE A 178 11.41 12.22 -5.56
CA ILE A 178 12.17 10.99 -5.77
C ILE A 178 11.45 10.17 -6.85
N SER A 179 12.13 9.88 -7.95
CA SER A 179 11.59 9.00 -8.99
C SER A 179 11.61 7.55 -8.51
N PRO A 180 10.55 6.76 -8.79
CA PRO A 180 10.54 5.35 -8.43
C PRO A 180 11.60 4.59 -9.24
N ILE A 181 12.32 3.71 -8.57
CA ILE A 181 13.38 2.89 -9.19
C ILE A 181 12.75 1.94 -10.22
N ASP A 182 13.32 1.91 -11.43
CA ASP A 182 12.94 0.94 -12.44
C ASP A 182 13.64 -0.40 -12.18
N VAL A 183 12.97 -1.26 -11.44
CA VAL A 183 13.52 -2.57 -11.06
C VAL A 183 13.59 -3.58 -12.21
N LEU A 184 12.91 -3.30 -13.31
CA LEU A 184 12.94 -4.10 -14.53
C LEU A 184 13.91 -3.53 -15.60
N ASN A 185 14.61 -2.43 -15.27
CA ASN A 185 15.67 -1.82 -16.10
C ASN A 185 15.24 -1.51 -17.54
N GLY A 186 14.00 -1.14 -17.78
CA GLY A 186 13.45 -0.86 -19.11
C GLY A 186 13.21 -2.11 -19.98
N ASP A 187 13.34 -3.31 -19.43
CA ASP A 187 13.10 -4.55 -20.17
C ASP A 187 11.59 -4.79 -20.33
N GLU A 188 11.06 -4.49 -21.51
CA GLU A 188 9.65 -4.69 -21.85
C GLU A 188 9.22 -6.17 -21.76
N SER A 189 10.14 -7.12 -21.98
CA SER A 189 9.82 -8.55 -21.89
C SER A 189 9.50 -8.95 -20.45
N LEU A 190 10.22 -8.38 -19.47
CA LEU A 190 9.94 -8.55 -18.05
C LEU A 190 8.65 -7.84 -17.63
N VAL A 191 8.34 -6.68 -18.20
CA VAL A 191 7.06 -6.00 -17.97
C VAL A 191 5.89 -6.86 -18.47
N VAL A 192 6.00 -7.44 -19.67
CA VAL A 192 4.99 -8.36 -20.21
C VAL A 192 4.84 -9.59 -19.33
N ASP A 193 5.95 -10.19 -18.89
CA ASP A 193 5.94 -11.38 -18.04
C ASP A 193 5.25 -11.10 -16.69
N VAL A 194 5.62 -10.03 -16.00
CA VAL A 194 5.01 -9.70 -14.70
C VAL A 194 3.52 -9.37 -14.83
N LEU A 195 3.13 -8.63 -15.86
CA LEU A 195 1.72 -8.34 -16.12
C LEU A 195 0.93 -9.63 -16.40
N LYS A 196 1.50 -10.57 -17.14
CA LYS A 196 0.91 -11.87 -17.40
C LYS A 196 0.72 -12.67 -16.11
N ARG A 197 1.77 -12.84 -15.32
CA ARG A 197 1.72 -13.55 -14.03
C ARG A 197 0.68 -12.93 -13.10
N PHE A 198 0.65 -11.60 -12.99
CA PHE A 198 -0.29 -10.92 -12.12
C PHE A 198 -1.75 -11.08 -12.56
N ASN A 199 -2.03 -11.06 -13.86
CA ASN A 199 -3.40 -11.14 -14.37
C ASN A 199 -3.89 -12.58 -14.59
N ASP A 200 -3.00 -13.55 -14.83
CA ASP A 200 -3.35 -14.92 -15.18
C ASP A 200 -3.11 -15.92 -14.05
N CYS A 201 -2.12 -15.67 -13.18
CA CYS A 201 -1.61 -16.61 -12.20
C CYS A 201 -1.38 -15.97 -10.82
N TRP A 202 -2.15 -14.92 -10.48
CA TRP A 202 -1.93 -14.16 -9.23
C TRP A 202 -1.93 -15.05 -7.97
N GLU A 203 -2.61 -16.19 -7.99
CA GLU A 203 -2.74 -17.11 -6.86
C GLU A 203 -1.43 -17.81 -6.50
N ASP A 204 -0.52 -18.02 -7.45
CA ASP A 204 0.78 -18.68 -7.24
C ASP A 204 1.85 -17.74 -6.68
N ASN A 205 1.56 -16.43 -6.57
CA ASN A 205 2.47 -15.38 -6.14
C ASN A 205 3.74 -15.22 -6.99
N SER A 206 3.84 -15.85 -8.17
CA SER A 206 5.04 -15.79 -9.02
C SER A 206 5.39 -14.36 -9.48
N TYR A 207 4.38 -13.51 -9.66
CA TYR A 207 4.55 -12.11 -9.99
C TYR A 207 5.29 -11.30 -8.90
N ARG A 208 5.25 -11.76 -7.65
CA ARG A 208 5.93 -11.09 -6.53
C ARG A 208 7.43 -11.28 -6.55
N ASN A 209 7.89 -12.36 -7.20
CA ASN A 209 9.28 -12.79 -7.26
C ASN A 209 9.96 -12.44 -8.59
N VAL A 210 9.44 -11.51 -9.36
CA VAL A 210 10.04 -11.07 -10.64
C VAL A 210 11.42 -10.45 -10.44
N ILE A 211 11.64 -9.86 -9.27
CA ILE A 211 12.96 -9.44 -8.80
C ILE A 211 13.29 -10.11 -7.46
N PRO A 212 14.60 -10.27 -7.12
CA PRO A 212 14.99 -10.71 -5.79
C PRO A 212 14.48 -9.73 -4.74
N ALA A 213 13.65 -10.20 -3.79
CA ALA A 213 13.19 -9.41 -2.67
C ALA A 213 14.09 -9.66 -1.45
N THR A 214 14.39 -8.61 -0.67
CA THR A 214 15.17 -8.75 0.58
C THR A 214 14.34 -9.36 1.71
N GLU A 215 13.03 -9.16 1.66
CA GLU A 215 12.05 -9.72 2.59
C GLU A 215 10.80 -10.14 1.82
N THR A 216 10.21 -11.26 2.21
CA THR A 216 8.97 -11.80 1.66
C THR A 216 7.98 -12.09 2.78
N TYR A 217 6.74 -12.35 2.44
CA TYR A 217 5.75 -12.78 3.40
C TYR A 217 6.19 -14.09 4.07
N SER A 218 6.03 -14.19 5.39
CA SER A 218 6.25 -15.41 6.15
C SER A 218 5.33 -16.54 5.69
N SER A 219 5.64 -17.78 6.05
CA SER A 219 4.77 -18.93 5.76
C SER A 219 3.38 -18.76 6.38
N LEU A 220 3.31 -18.15 7.58
CA LEU A 220 2.05 -17.88 8.25
C LEU A 220 1.21 -16.83 7.49
N GLN A 221 1.84 -15.75 7.08
CA GLN A 221 1.20 -14.71 6.30
C GLN A 221 0.72 -15.23 4.94
N GLN A 222 1.55 -16.03 4.25
CA GLN A 222 1.16 -16.65 2.98
C GLN A 222 -0.04 -17.58 3.17
N SER A 223 -0.03 -18.42 4.22
CA SER A 223 -1.17 -19.28 4.56
C SER A 223 -2.46 -18.49 4.79
N TYR A 224 -2.37 -17.37 5.51
CA TYR A 224 -3.52 -16.49 5.71
C TYR A 224 -4.08 -15.95 4.38
N PHE A 225 -3.22 -15.45 3.50
CA PHE A 225 -3.65 -14.89 2.21
C PHE A 225 -4.14 -15.94 1.20
N GLN A 226 -3.62 -17.17 1.26
CA GLN A 226 -4.10 -18.31 0.48
C GLN A 226 -5.45 -18.81 0.98
N THR A 227 -5.78 -18.57 2.25
CA THR A 227 -7.11 -18.90 2.79
C THR A 227 -8.17 -17.99 2.17
N LYS A 228 -9.25 -18.61 1.64
CA LYS A 228 -10.35 -17.87 1.03
C LYS A 228 -10.95 -16.87 2.02
N PRO A 229 -11.36 -15.66 1.61
CA PRO A 229 -11.87 -14.64 2.52
C PRO A 229 -12.95 -15.12 3.49
N LYS A 230 -13.88 -15.95 3.03
CA LYS A 230 -14.97 -16.52 3.85
C LYS A 230 -14.47 -17.46 4.96
N ASP A 231 -13.29 -18.04 4.82
CA ASP A 231 -12.73 -19.04 5.72
C ASP A 231 -11.67 -18.43 6.67
N ARG A 232 -11.28 -17.17 6.45
CA ARG A 232 -10.23 -16.48 7.23
C ARG A 232 -10.59 -16.31 8.70
N LEU A 233 -11.86 -16.08 9.03
CA LEU A 233 -12.29 -15.97 10.43
C LEU A 233 -12.01 -17.27 11.18
N VAL A 234 -12.42 -18.41 10.63
CA VAL A 234 -12.17 -19.73 11.24
C VAL A 234 -10.69 -20.02 11.35
N TRP A 235 -9.90 -19.64 10.33
CA TRP A 235 -8.45 -19.77 10.36
C TRP A 235 -7.81 -18.98 11.51
N LEU A 236 -8.26 -17.74 11.75
CA LEU A 236 -7.80 -16.88 12.83
C LEU A 236 -8.24 -17.39 14.22
N GLU A 237 -9.44 -17.90 14.35
CA GLU A 237 -9.92 -18.52 15.60
C GLU A 237 -9.09 -19.75 15.99
N ASN A 238 -8.80 -20.62 15.03
CA ASN A 238 -7.90 -21.75 15.23
C ASN A 238 -6.48 -21.32 15.62
N LEU A 239 -5.99 -20.25 15.00
CA LEU A 239 -4.70 -19.67 15.35
C LEU A 239 -4.69 -19.18 16.81
N ARG A 240 -5.72 -18.43 17.24
CA ARG A 240 -5.89 -17.97 18.63
C ARG A 240 -5.87 -19.13 19.61
N GLN A 241 -6.59 -20.21 19.31
CA GLN A 241 -6.64 -21.38 20.18
C GLN A 241 -5.26 -22.05 20.29
N THR A 242 -4.57 -22.25 19.18
CA THR A 242 -3.23 -22.84 19.15
C THR A 242 -2.21 -22.02 19.95
N TYR A 243 -2.31 -20.70 19.93
CA TYR A 243 -1.44 -19.83 20.73
C TYR A 243 -1.77 -19.88 22.23
N LYS A 244 -3.05 -19.97 22.62
CA LYS A 244 -3.46 -20.12 24.04
C LYS A 244 -2.99 -21.43 24.66
N GLU A 245 -2.92 -22.50 23.87
CA GLU A 245 -2.46 -23.82 24.35
C GLU A 245 -0.92 -23.91 24.55
N LYS A 246 -0.18 -23.00 23.92
CA LYS A 246 1.29 -22.99 23.98
C LYS A 246 1.87 -22.01 25.00
N HIS A 247 1.06 -21.12 25.54
CA HIS A 247 1.44 -20.08 26.49
C HIS A 247 0.47 -20.03 27.68
#